data_e12e097b8a19fb59f8ecf9c87b2dbd65
#
_entry.id   e12e097b8a19fb59f8ecf9c87b2dbd65
#
_cell.length_a   1.000
_cell.length_b   1.000
_cell.length_c   1.000
_cell.angle_alpha   90.00
_cell.angle_beta   90.00
_cell.angle_gamma   90.00
#
_symmetry.space_group_name_H-M   'P 1'
#
loop_
_entity.id
_entity.type
_entity.pdbx_description
1 polymer ?
#
loop_
_entity_poly.entity_id
_entity_poly.type
_entity_poly.pdbx_seq_one_letter_code
_entity_poly.pdbx_strand_id
1 'polypeptide(L)'
;MDARHIMTVAAAALLLSCGSGADEAARAVDALPPIYPDYAGVTVPCNIAPLNFKIRGAERIRAEFVAGGEARFVADGRKGAIEIPPKKWRALLADADVAEVRVSAWSAAEPEGVRYAPFRIIVSPEPIDERIAYRLIEPGYEGWLQMGIYQRDLTNFDEDVLVDNSVNSTGCVNCHSFRDYSPDEMLFHARGKSGGTVFVRDGRMKKVDLASTPPLRQGVYPMWNPRGRYVAFSTNDTAQSFFGGHGQPVEVYDQSSDLMIYDTETGRMLTDERFFSDARWETFPAWSPDGATLYFCSAEPRSMPLDRESVRYDLLRAEFDFATGALGERVDTLYDSRTAGGSVSFPRVSPDGRYLMYTRADYGTFPVWHAEADLAVMDLCDGSEVDASALNSDEAESCHAWSSSGRWVVFASRREDGRYTRLYLASVSPDGEFGKPFLLPQRNPDQNAWRLKSYNVPEFVRGEVRLPRGELKALFK
;
A
#
# COMPACT_ATOMS: atom_id res chain seq x y z
N MET A 1 -31.54 83.43 -21.12
CA MET A 1 -30.18 83.27 -21.68
C MET A 1 -29.55 82.06 -21.02
N ASP A 2 -29.44 81.13 -21.85
CA ASP A 2 -28.70 79.88 -21.80
C ASP A 2 -28.76 78.91 -20.59
N ALA A 3 -29.64 77.96 -20.77
CA ALA A 3 -29.61 76.66 -20.07
C ALA A 3 -28.65 75.73 -20.78
N ARG A 4 -27.67 75.19 -20.08
CA ARG A 4 -26.85 74.04 -20.55
C ARG A 4 -27.26 72.77 -19.80
N HIS A 5 -27.92 71.92 -20.54
CA HIS A 5 -28.20 70.54 -20.10
C HIS A 5 -26.89 69.73 -20.07
N ILE A 6 -26.56 69.18 -18.92
CA ILE A 6 -25.51 68.17 -18.81
C ILE A 6 -26.21 66.81 -18.78
N MET A 7 -26.04 66.06 -19.86
CA MET A 7 -26.46 64.66 -20.01
C MET A 7 -25.40 63.75 -19.36
N THR A 8 -25.72 63.14 -18.25
CA THR A 8 -24.85 62.12 -17.61
C THR A 8 -25.14 60.75 -18.25
N VAL A 9 -24.19 60.25 -19.04
CA VAL A 9 -24.23 58.89 -19.60
C VAL A 9 -23.70 57.92 -18.55
N ALA A 10 -24.57 57.11 -17.98
CA ALA A 10 -24.20 56.00 -17.11
C ALA A 10 -23.75 54.81 -18.00
N ALA A 11 -22.46 54.57 -18.04
CA ALA A 11 -21.90 53.37 -18.67
C ALA A 11 -22.09 52.20 -17.72
N ALA A 12 -23.06 51.33 -17.99
CA ALA A 12 -23.20 50.04 -17.34
C ALA A 12 -22.11 49.12 -17.89
N ALA A 13 -21.10 48.82 -17.08
CA ALA A 13 -20.11 47.80 -17.39
C ALA A 13 -20.77 46.42 -17.22
N LEU A 14 -21.16 45.81 -18.31
CA LEU A 14 -21.48 44.37 -18.36
C LEU A 14 -20.19 43.58 -18.15
N LEU A 15 -19.98 43.09 -16.94
CA LEU A 15 -19.03 41.99 -16.67
C LEU A 15 -19.62 40.73 -17.29
N LEU A 16 -19.25 40.42 -18.51
CA LEU A 16 -19.46 39.10 -19.12
C LEU A 16 -18.63 38.09 -18.36
N SER A 17 -19.25 37.33 -17.45
CA SER A 17 -18.76 36.09 -16.91
C SER A 17 -18.73 35.07 -18.05
N CYS A 18 -17.62 34.97 -18.77
CA CYS A 18 -17.39 33.89 -19.73
C CYS A 18 -17.09 32.61 -18.98
N GLY A 19 -18.10 31.77 -18.68
CA GLY A 19 -17.88 30.48 -18.10
C GLY A 19 -19.10 29.60 -17.81
N SER A 20 -20.28 30.17 -17.68
CA SER A 20 -21.48 29.45 -17.24
C SER A 20 -22.37 28.85 -18.34
N GLY A 21 -22.33 29.40 -19.55
CA GLY A 21 -23.35 29.09 -20.57
C GLY A 21 -23.31 27.64 -21.14
N ALA A 22 -22.13 26.98 -21.15
CA ALA A 22 -22.03 25.62 -21.70
C ALA A 22 -22.45 24.53 -20.70
N ASP A 23 -22.39 24.83 -19.39
CA ASP A 23 -22.74 23.89 -18.33
C ASP A 23 -24.26 23.89 -18.05
N GLU A 24 -24.93 25.04 -18.29
CA GLU A 24 -26.38 25.16 -18.20
C GLU A 24 -27.14 24.40 -19.29
N ALA A 25 -26.51 24.17 -20.45
CA ALA A 25 -27.11 23.41 -21.55
C ALA A 25 -27.02 21.89 -21.37
N ALA A 26 -26.15 21.38 -20.47
CA ALA A 26 -25.94 19.94 -20.28
C ALA A 26 -27.18 19.27 -19.66
N ARG A 27 -27.57 18.12 -20.25
CA ARG A 27 -28.68 17.30 -19.78
C ARG A 27 -28.35 16.72 -18.40
N ALA A 28 -29.21 17.00 -17.39
CA ALA A 28 -29.03 16.42 -16.07
C ALA A 28 -29.46 14.93 -16.04
N VAL A 29 -28.67 14.12 -15.36
CA VAL A 29 -28.97 12.69 -15.09
C VAL A 29 -28.83 12.42 -13.59
N ASP A 30 -29.68 11.54 -13.09
CA ASP A 30 -29.64 11.06 -11.70
C ASP A 30 -28.78 9.79 -11.60
N ALA A 31 -27.50 9.95 -12.00
CA ALA A 31 -26.49 8.92 -11.92
C ALA A 31 -25.15 9.56 -11.53
N LEU A 32 -24.35 8.87 -10.74
CA LEU A 32 -22.97 9.28 -10.44
C LEU A 32 -22.14 9.27 -11.72
N PRO A 33 -21.13 10.17 -11.84
CA PRO A 33 -20.24 10.16 -12.98
C PRO A 33 -19.38 8.88 -12.98
N PRO A 34 -19.21 8.20 -14.15
CA PRO A 34 -18.38 7.00 -14.26
C PRO A 34 -16.89 7.38 -14.28
N ILE A 35 -16.41 7.94 -13.18
CA ILE A 35 -15.03 8.40 -13.05
C ILE A 35 -14.08 7.22 -12.82
N TYR A 36 -12.85 7.36 -13.30
CA TYR A 36 -11.74 6.46 -13.03
C TYR A 36 -10.50 7.25 -12.63
N PRO A 37 -9.83 6.96 -11.52
CA PRO A 37 -10.28 6.02 -10.48
C PRO A 37 -11.61 6.44 -9.82
N ASP A 38 -12.30 5.47 -9.17
CA ASP A 38 -13.53 5.76 -8.42
C ASP A 38 -13.20 6.40 -7.06
N TYR A 39 -13.35 7.71 -7.02
CA TYR A 39 -13.17 8.53 -5.81
C TYR A 39 -14.49 9.00 -5.19
N ALA A 40 -15.63 8.50 -5.66
CA ALA A 40 -16.92 8.88 -5.10
C ALA A 40 -17.13 8.27 -3.71
N GLY A 41 -17.41 9.09 -2.70
CA GLY A 41 -17.69 8.66 -1.34
C GLY A 41 -16.48 8.19 -0.53
N VAL A 42 -15.26 8.47 -0.98
CA VAL A 42 -14.05 8.12 -0.23
C VAL A 42 -13.74 9.11 0.88
N THR A 43 -13.09 8.63 1.94
CA THR A 43 -12.48 9.48 2.97
C THR A 43 -10.99 9.62 2.66
N VAL A 44 -10.49 10.85 2.60
CA VAL A 44 -9.09 11.16 2.25
C VAL A 44 -8.39 11.93 3.37
N PRO A 45 -7.06 11.79 3.53
CA PRO A 45 -6.32 12.58 4.49
C PRO A 45 -6.16 14.04 4.01
N CYS A 46 -6.07 14.97 4.97
CA CYS A 46 -5.97 16.41 4.68
C CYS A 46 -4.70 16.82 3.90
N ASN A 47 -3.72 15.92 3.78
CA ASN A 47 -2.45 16.18 3.10
C ASN A 47 -2.21 15.34 1.83
N ILE A 48 -3.23 14.64 1.31
CA ILE A 48 -3.07 13.76 0.13
C ILE A 48 -2.88 14.57 -1.18
N ALA A 49 -2.17 13.97 -2.13
CA ALA A 49 -2.06 14.46 -3.50
C ALA A 49 -3.43 14.61 -4.19
N PRO A 50 -3.56 15.48 -5.21
CA PRO A 50 -4.82 15.64 -5.94
C PRO A 50 -5.39 14.34 -6.48
N LEU A 51 -6.70 14.15 -6.33
CA LEU A 51 -7.43 12.99 -6.85
C LEU A 51 -7.79 13.20 -8.32
N ASN A 52 -6.81 13.20 -9.18
CA ASN A 52 -7.02 13.33 -10.63
C ASN A 52 -7.81 12.12 -11.14
N PHE A 53 -8.83 12.38 -11.95
CA PHE A 53 -9.71 11.34 -12.50
C PHE A 53 -10.07 11.61 -13.96
N LYS A 54 -10.69 10.64 -14.60
CA LYS A 54 -11.18 10.75 -15.97
C LYS A 54 -12.54 10.09 -16.14
N ILE A 55 -13.24 10.44 -17.21
CA ILE A 55 -14.40 9.69 -17.74
C ILE A 55 -13.98 9.13 -19.10
N ARG A 56 -14.01 7.81 -19.23
CA ARG A 56 -13.65 7.13 -20.49
C ARG A 56 -14.63 7.51 -21.60
N GLY A 57 -14.12 7.81 -22.79
CA GLY A 57 -14.91 8.23 -23.94
C GLY A 57 -15.37 9.70 -23.95
N ALA A 58 -15.18 10.46 -22.88
CA ALA A 58 -15.41 11.89 -22.87
C ALA A 58 -14.28 12.64 -23.61
N GLU A 59 -14.64 13.67 -24.39
CA GLU A 59 -13.71 14.58 -25.06
C GLU A 59 -13.35 15.75 -24.16
N ARG A 60 -14.35 16.24 -23.43
CA ARG A 60 -14.23 17.31 -22.45
C ARG A 60 -14.90 16.90 -21.15
N ILE A 61 -14.33 17.33 -20.04
CA ILE A 61 -14.88 17.15 -18.70
C ILE A 61 -14.69 18.43 -17.89
N ARG A 62 -15.64 18.73 -17.04
CA ARG A 62 -15.60 19.84 -16.10
C ARG A 62 -15.98 19.33 -14.73
N ALA A 63 -15.18 19.64 -13.71
CA ALA A 63 -15.49 19.37 -12.32
C ALA A 63 -15.46 20.66 -11.50
N GLU A 64 -16.56 20.93 -10.82
CA GLU A 64 -16.68 22.00 -9.83
C GLU A 64 -16.55 21.40 -8.44
N PHE A 65 -15.62 21.94 -7.65
CA PHE A 65 -15.39 21.55 -6.27
C PHE A 65 -16.04 22.55 -5.33
N VAL A 66 -16.95 22.08 -4.49
CA VAL A 66 -17.81 22.89 -3.61
C VAL A 66 -17.56 22.48 -2.17
N ALA A 67 -17.39 23.43 -1.27
CA ALA A 67 -17.29 23.19 0.16
C ALA A 67 -18.04 24.28 0.95
N GLY A 68 -18.77 23.89 1.99
CA GLY A 68 -19.62 24.81 2.75
C GLY A 68 -20.73 25.49 1.93
N GLY A 69 -21.16 24.83 0.83
CA GLY A 69 -22.16 25.36 -0.10
C GLY A 69 -21.62 26.37 -1.14
N GLU A 70 -20.33 26.72 -1.08
CA GLU A 70 -19.68 27.65 -2.00
C GLU A 70 -18.71 26.93 -2.96
N ALA A 71 -18.71 27.35 -4.24
CA ALA A 71 -17.76 26.88 -5.22
C ALA A 71 -16.35 27.37 -4.86
N ARG A 72 -15.42 26.44 -4.64
CA ARG A 72 -14.02 26.74 -4.33
C ARG A 72 -13.19 26.92 -5.58
N PHE A 73 -13.38 26.04 -6.54
CA PHE A 73 -12.74 26.13 -7.86
C PHE A 73 -13.39 25.19 -8.87
N VAL A 74 -13.06 25.45 -10.13
CA VAL A 74 -13.41 24.58 -11.26
C VAL A 74 -12.11 24.06 -11.87
N ALA A 75 -12.12 22.78 -12.28
CA ALA A 75 -11.11 22.16 -13.10
C ALA A 75 -11.73 21.69 -14.43
N ASP A 76 -11.19 22.15 -15.54
CA ASP A 76 -11.58 21.74 -16.89
C ASP A 76 -10.54 20.76 -17.44
N GLY A 77 -10.99 19.70 -18.10
CA GLY A 77 -10.13 18.69 -18.68
C GLY A 77 -10.44 18.39 -20.15
N ARG A 78 -9.45 17.89 -20.86
CA ARG A 78 -9.56 17.44 -22.26
C ARG A 78 -9.28 15.95 -22.33
N LYS A 79 -9.77 15.28 -23.37
CA LYS A 79 -9.65 13.81 -23.52
C LYS A 79 -10.21 13.06 -22.32
N GLY A 80 -11.24 13.65 -21.71
CA GLY A 80 -11.93 13.10 -20.57
C GLY A 80 -11.16 13.08 -19.23
N ALA A 81 -9.97 13.65 -19.14
CA ALA A 81 -9.15 13.64 -17.93
C ALA A 81 -9.07 15.02 -17.26
N ILE A 82 -9.14 15.06 -15.95
CA ILE A 82 -8.96 16.27 -15.11
C ILE A 82 -7.60 16.20 -14.42
N GLU A 83 -6.89 17.33 -14.46
CA GLU A 83 -5.74 17.59 -13.61
C GLU A 83 -6.13 18.69 -12.62
N ILE A 84 -6.24 18.30 -11.35
CA ILE A 84 -6.63 19.20 -10.27
C ILE A 84 -5.41 20.04 -9.85
N PRO A 85 -5.53 21.39 -9.85
CA PRO A 85 -4.42 22.27 -9.46
C PRO A 85 -4.00 22.03 -8.01
N PRO A 86 -2.74 21.63 -7.73
CA PRO A 86 -2.31 21.21 -6.38
C PRO A 86 -2.48 22.27 -5.28
N LYS A 87 -2.32 23.57 -5.63
CA LYS A 87 -2.53 24.67 -4.67
C LYS A 87 -3.99 24.81 -4.26
N LYS A 88 -4.92 24.69 -5.24
CA LYS A 88 -6.36 24.78 -4.99
C LYS A 88 -6.86 23.56 -4.22
N TRP A 89 -6.33 22.37 -4.56
CA TRP A 89 -6.62 21.15 -3.85
C TRP A 89 -6.21 21.22 -2.37
N ARG A 90 -4.97 21.62 -2.08
CA ARG A 90 -4.50 21.79 -0.69
C ARG A 90 -5.32 22.81 0.08
N ALA A 91 -5.71 23.94 -0.55
CA ALA A 91 -6.59 24.91 0.09
C ALA A 91 -7.98 24.34 0.40
N LEU A 92 -8.54 23.52 -0.50
CA LEU A 92 -9.81 22.82 -0.28
C LEU A 92 -9.72 21.86 0.91
N LEU A 93 -8.68 21.02 0.96
CA LEU A 93 -8.48 20.04 2.04
C LEU A 93 -8.24 20.70 3.41
N ALA A 94 -7.65 21.90 3.44
CA ALA A 94 -7.40 22.64 4.68
C ALA A 94 -8.67 23.24 5.31
N ASP A 95 -9.69 23.55 4.47
CA ASP A 95 -10.86 24.32 4.88
C ASP A 95 -12.16 23.50 4.93
N ALA A 96 -12.15 22.23 4.46
CA ALA A 96 -13.37 21.47 4.26
C ALA A 96 -13.33 20.10 4.93
N ASP A 97 -14.36 19.75 5.67
CA ASP A 97 -14.61 18.38 6.14
C ASP A 97 -15.23 17.50 5.04
N VAL A 98 -15.95 18.14 4.10
CA VAL A 98 -16.59 17.48 2.96
C VAL A 98 -16.47 18.38 1.72
N ALA A 99 -15.95 17.81 0.64
CA ALA A 99 -15.99 18.41 -0.68
C ALA A 99 -17.07 17.72 -1.53
N GLU A 100 -18.03 18.49 -2.06
CA GLU A 100 -18.96 18.05 -3.09
C GLU A 100 -18.33 18.30 -4.45
N VAL A 101 -18.37 17.29 -5.34
CA VAL A 101 -17.83 17.39 -6.70
C VAL A 101 -18.95 17.23 -7.69
N ARG A 102 -19.17 18.28 -8.50
CA ARG A 102 -20.17 18.34 -9.58
C ARG A 102 -19.46 18.13 -10.90
N VAL A 103 -19.86 17.13 -11.66
CA VAL A 103 -19.17 16.75 -12.90
C VAL A 103 -20.11 16.87 -14.09
N SER A 104 -19.61 17.53 -15.14
CA SER A 104 -20.23 17.54 -16.47
C SER A 104 -19.23 17.02 -17.50
N ALA A 105 -19.71 16.22 -18.47
CA ALA A 105 -18.88 15.64 -19.50
C ALA A 105 -19.54 15.75 -20.88
N TRP A 106 -18.70 15.89 -21.91
CA TRP A 106 -19.12 15.99 -23.31
C TRP A 106 -18.37 14.94 -24.13
N SER A 107 -19.07 14.29 -25.03
CA SER A 107 -18.54 13.28 -25.94
C SER A 107 -19.17 13.40 -27.33
N ALA A 108 -18.68 12.64 -28.30
CA ALA A 108 -19.31 12.57 -29.61
C ALA A 108 -20.76 12.06 -29.56
N ALA A 109 -21.09 11.21 -28.58
CA ALA A 109 -22.45 10.71 -28.37
C ALA A 109 -23.36 11.69 -27.60
N GLU A 110 -22.78 12.57 -26.80
CA GLU A 110 -23.48 13.59 -25.98
C GLU A 110 -22.81 14.96 -26.20
N PRO A 111 -23.01 15.58 -27.38
CA PRO A 111 -22.35 16.84 -27.73
C PRO A 111 -22.87 18.03 -26.90
N GLU A 112 -24.11 18.01 -26.47
CA GLU A 112 -24.70 19.01 -25.57
C GLU A 112 -24.21 18.87 -24.13
N GLY A 113 -23.62 17.70 -23.80
CA GLY A 113 -23.08 17.38 -22.49
C GLY A 113 -24.08 16.72 -21.54
N VAL A 114 -23.53 15.97 -20.59
CA VAL A 114 -24.25 15.34 -19.48
C VAL A 114 -23.74 15.91 -18.18
N ARG A 115 -24.64 16.35 -17.31
CA ARG A 115 -24.38 16.75 -15.94
C ARG A 115 -24.85 15.64 -15.02
N TYR A 116 -23.90 15.05 -14.28
CA TYR A 116 -24.14 13.94 -13.38
C TYR A 116 -24.61 14.40 -11.99
N ALA A 117 -25.19 13.47 -11.22
CA ALA A 117 -25.41 13.66 -9.81
C ALA A 117 -24.07 13.93 -9.09
N PRO A 118 -24.03 14.88 -8.12
CA PRO A 118 -22.82 15.19 -7.40
C PRO A 118 -22.39 14.02 -6.52
N PHE A 119 -21.08 13.88 -6.31
CA PHE A 119 -20.54 12.97 -5.31
C PHE A 119 -19.76 13.73 -4.24
N ARG A 120 -19.49 13.06 -3.14
CA ARG A 120 -18.77 13.64 -2.00
C ARG A 120 -17.42 12.97 -1.81
N ILE A 121 -16.45 13.77 -1.35
CA ILE A 121 -15.17 13.35 -0.81
C ILE A 121 -15.16 13.84 0.65
N ILE A 122 -14.96 12.94 1.59
CA ILE A 122 -14.85 13.25 3.01
C ILE A 122 -13.38 13.55 3.30
N VAL A 123 -13.10 14.65 3.97
CA VAL A 123 -11.73 15.04 4.33
C VAL A 123 -11.53 14.76 5.81
N SER A 124 -10.65 13.82 6.11
CA SER A 124 -10.23 13.56 7.49
C SER A 124 -9.22 14.62 7.93
N PRO A 125 -9.32 15.17 9.15
CA PRO A 125 -8.29 16.03 9.71
C PRO A 125 -6.98 15.30 10.01
N GLU A 126 -7.03 13.96 10.06
CA GLU A 126 -5.88 13.11 10.33
C GLU A 126 -4.96 13.02 9.09
N PRO A 127 -3.71 13.50 9.19
CA PRO A 127 -2.78 13.39 8.08
C PRO A 127 -2.33 11.95 7.87
N ILE A 128 -1.94 11.63 6.65
CA ILE A 128 -1.22 10.40 6.33
C ILE A 128 0.29 10.67 6.37
N ASP A 129 1.10 9.63 6.60
CA ASP A 129 2.55 9.73 6.47
C ASP A 129 2.94 10.31 5.10
N GLU A 130 3.98 11.11 5.06
CA GLU A 130 4.35 11.83 3.82
C GLU A 130 4.79 10.91 2.69
N ARG A 131 5.33 9.75 3.05
CA ARG A 131 5.93 8.83 2.09
C ARG A 131 5.38 7.42 2.24
N ILE A 132 5.45 6.71 1.13
CA ILE A 132 5.25 5.26 1.07
C ILE A 132 6.39 4.64 0.28
N ALA A 133 7.00 3.61 0.81
CA ALA A 133 7.97 2.79 0.09
C ALA A 133 7.29 1.50 -0.41
N TYR A 134 7.72 0.99 -1.56
CA TYR A 134 7.21 -0.24 -2.15
C TYR A 134 8.19 -0.82 -3.15
N ARG A 135 8.06 -2.09 -3.43
CA ARG A 135 8.75 -2.73 -4.55
C ARG A 135 7.90 -2.65 -5.81
N LEU A 136 8.53 -2.33 -6.95
CA LEU A 136 7.96 -2.56 -8.27
C LEU A 136 8.63 -3.76 -8.93
N ILE A 137 7.83 -4.71 -9.40
CA ILE A 137 8.28 -5.97 -10.00
C ILE A 137 7.39 -6.36 -11.17
N GLU A 138 7.98 -6.97 -12.21
CA GLU A 138 7.20 -7.63 -13.25
C GLU A 138 6.34 -8.76 -12.66
N PRO A 139 5.23 -9.13 -13.29
CA PRO A 139 4.48 -10.33 -12.95
C PRO A 139 5.38 -11.57 -12.93
N GLY A 140 5.13 -12.48 -11.99
CA GLY A 140 6.01 -13.63 -11.73
C GLY A 140 6.34 -14.51 -12.93
N TYR A 141 5.47 -14.58 -13.94
CA TYR A 141 5.67 -15.37 -15.17
C TYR A 141 6.54 -14.68 -16.24
N GLU A 142 6.87 -13.40 -16.09
CA GLU A 142 7.71 -12.64 -17.03
C GLU A 142 9.18 -12.55 -16.57
N GLY A 143 9.46 -13.03 -15.36
CA GLY A 143 10.76 -12.86 -14.73
C GLY A 143 10.92 -11.48 -14.06
N TRP A 144 12.10 -11.21 -13.54
CA TRP A 144 12.40 -9.96 -12.83
C TRP A 144 13.62 -9.26 -13.41
N LEU A 145 13.54 -8.90 -14.68
CA LEU A 145 14.62 -8.19 -15.36
C LEU A 145 14.84 -6.78 -14.81
N GLN A 146 13.76 -6.13 -14.39
CA GLN A 146 13.79 -4.78 -13.84
C GLN A 146 12.90 -4.69 -12.60
N MET A 147 13.51 -4.72 -11.43
CA MET A 147 12.81 -4.52 -10.16
C MET A 147 13.57 -3.54 -9.30
N GLY A 148 12.88 -2.97 -8.33
CA GLY A 148 13.51 -2.06 -7.38
C GLY A 148 12.55 -1.69 -6.25
N ILE A 149 13.12 -1.06 -5.23
CA ILE A 149 12.40 -0.42 -4.14
C ILE A 149 12.34 1.06 -4.46
N TYR A 150 11.14 1.61 -4.39
CA TYR A 150 10.81 3.00 -4.70
C TYR A 150 10.22 3.67 -3.47
N GLN A 151 10.29 4.99 -3.42
CA GLN A 151 9.51 5.80 -2.52
C GLN A 151 8.60 6.74 -3.31
N ARG A 152 7.43 7.01 -2.77
CA ARG A 152 6.42 7.88 -3.34
C ARG A 152 5.99 8.91 -2.31
N ASP A 153 6.01 10.19 -2.71
CA ASP A 153 5.44 11.28 -1.92
C ASP A 153 3.91 11.25 -2.02
N LEU A 154 3.23 11.07 -0.90
CA LEU A 154 1.77 11.00 -0.86
C LEU A 154 1.10 12.39 -0.93
N THR A 155 1.86 13.46 -0.69
CA THR A 155 1.36 14.86 -0.75
C THR A 155 1.40 15.44 -2.16
N ASN A 156 2.10 14.77 -3.06
CA ASN A 156 2.23 15.12 -4.48
C ASN A 156 2.39 13.86 -5.33
N PHE A 157 3.04 13.95 -6.52
CA PHE A 157 3.18 12.82 -7.43
C PHE A 157 4.63 12.37 -7.63
N ASP A 158 5.56 12.81 -6.80
CA ASP A 158 6.98 12.50 -6.97
C ASP A 158 7.27 11.07 -6.53
N GLU A 159 7.93 10.32 -7.39
CA GLU A 159 8.33 8.92 -7.18
C GLU A 159 9.81 8.78 -7.51
N ASP A 160 10.58 8.28 -6.55
CA ASP A 160 12.01 8.08 -6.69
C ASP A 160 12.40 6.63 -6.47
N VAL A 161 13.40 6.16 -7.21
CA VAL A 161 14.02 4.86 -6.97
C VAL A 161 14.99 4.96 -5.80
N LEU A 162 14.80 4.15 -4.77
CA LEU A 162 15.75 3.99 -3.67
C LEU A 162 16.89 3.07 -4.07
N VAL A 163 16.55 1.88 -4.55
CA VAL A 163 17.49 0.88 -5.03
C VAL A 163 16.84 0.02 -6.10
N ASP A 164 17.51 -0.19 -7.20
CA ASP A 164 17.11 -1.13 -8.26
C ASP A 164 18.12 -2.28 -8.41
N ASN A 165 17.72 -3.31 -9.11
CA ASN A 165 18.53 -4.52 -9.26
C ASN A 165 19.78 -4.36 -10.14
N SER A 166 20.04 -3.18 -10.70
CA SER A 166 21.29 -2.89 -11.40
C SER A 166 22.51 -2.81 -10.46
N VAL A 167 22.27 -2.65 -9.14
CA VAL A 167 23.35 -2.57 -8.16
C VAL A 167 24.10 -3.88 -7.97
N ASN A 168 23.45 -5.03 -8.22
CA ASN A 168 24.00 -6.37 -7.98
C ASN A 168 23.94 -7.30 -9.21
N SER A 169 24.14 -6.75 -10.40
CA SER A 169 24.15 -7.50 -11.67
C SER A 169 22.82 -8.23 -11.99
N THR A 170 21.69 -7.52 -11.80
CA THR A 170 20.33 -7.99 -12.08
C THR A 170 19.80 -9.09 -11.14
N GLY A 171 20.43 -9.31 -9.99
CA GLY A 171 19.84 -10.12 -8.93
C GLY A 171 18.58 -9.48 -8.34
N CYS A 172 17.77 -10.29 -7.65
CA CYS A 172 16.56 -9.76 -6.99
C CYS A 172 16.94 -8.76 -5.89
N VAL A 173 16.21 -7.63 -5.82
CA VAL A 173 16.25 -6.66 -4.71
C VAL A 173 14.85 -6.55 -4.13
N ASN A 174 14.68 -6.96 -2.88
CA ASN A 174 13.37 -7.01 -2.22
C ASN A 174 13.48 -6.98 -0.69
N CYS A 175 12.39 -7.36 -0.03
CA CYS A 175 12.33 -7.55 1.42
C CYS A 175 12.86 -6.35 2.19
N HIS A 176 12.38 -5.13 1.87
CA HIS A 176 12.67 -3.96 2.68
C HIS A 176 11.83 -3.98 3.98
N SER A 177 12.33 -3.31 4.98
CA SER A 177 11.63 -3.03 6.23
C SER A 177 12.18 -1.76 6.85
N PHE A 178 11.30 -0.92 7.37
CA PHE A 178 11.64 0.30 8.09
C PHE A 178 11.45 0.11 9.59
N ARG A 179 12.34 0.68 10.41
CA ARG A 179 12.16 0.68 11.86
C ARG A 179 11.23 1.82 12.25
N ASP A 180 10.10 1.48 12.82
CA ASP A 180 9.13 2.45 13.37
C ASP A 180 8.89 3.64 12.42
N TYR A 181 8.61 3.36 11.14
CA TYR A 181 8.35 4.37 10.09
C TYR A 181 9.50 5.37 9.84
N SER A 182 10.70 5.12 10.37
CA SER A 182 11.83 6.04 10.25
C SER A 182 12.43 6.02 8.84
N PRO A 183 12.65 7.16 8.19
CA PRO A 183 13.37 7.22 6.92
C PRO A 183 14.88 6.96 7.07
N ASP A 184 15.42 7.06 8.29
CA ASP A 184 16.86 6.96 8.57
C ASP A 184 17.28 5.54 8.95
N GLU A 185 16.33 4.65 9.24
CA GLU A 185 16.60 3.26 9.60
C GLU A 185 15.76 2.29 8.78
N MET A 186 16.41 1.63 7.84
CA MET A 186 15.79 0.61 7.00
C MET A 186 16.76 -0.53 6.71
N LEU A 187 16.24 -1.59 6.16
CA LEU A 187 17.02 -2.63 5.52
C LEU A 187 16.37 -3.06 4.21
N PHE A 188 17.14 -3.70 3.38
CA PHE A 188 16.65 -4.46 2.22
C PHE A 188 17.57 -5.64 1.92
N HIS A 189 17.04 -6.65 1.23
CA HIS A 189 17.80 -7.83 0.84
C HIS A 189 18.06 -7.83 -0.67
N ALA A 190 19.30 -8.14 -1.06
CA ALA A 190 19.71 -8.35 -2.45
C ALA A 190 20.19 -9.78 -2.64
N ARG A 191 19.64 -10.49 -3.64
CA ARG A 191 20.05 -11.85 -4.01
C ARG A 191 21.07 -11.82 -5.15
N GLY A 192 21.85 -12.88 -5.29
CA GLY A 192 22.85 -13.04 -6.34
C GLY A 192 24.25 -13.22 -5.80
N LYS A 193 25.26 -13.28 -6.67
CA LYS A 193 26.65 -13.59 -6.32
C LYS A 193 27.26 -12.64 -5.28
N SER A 194 26.91 -11.36 -5.35
CA SER A 194 27.33 -10.34 -4.38
C SER A 194 26.19 -9.96 -3.42
N GLY A 195 25.19 -10.84 -3.24
CA GLY A 195 23.99 -10.60 -2.42
C GLY A 195 24.29 -10.36 -0.95
N GLY A 196 23.25 -10.14 -0.17
CA GLY A 196 23.28 -9.92 1.27
C GLY A 196 22.18 -8.96 1.72
N THR A 197 22.02 -8.81 3.02
CA THR A 197 21.10 -7.85 3.62
C THR A 197 21.84 -6.55 3.90
N VAL A 198 21.35 -5.45 3.36
CA VAL A 198 21.91 -4.12 3.58
C VAL A 198 21.10 -3.44 4.68
N PHE A 199 21.77 -3.12 5.78
CA PHE A 199 21.26 -2.27 6.86
C PHE A 199 21.65 -0.83 6.61
N VAL A 200 20.67 0.07 6.72
CA VAL A 200 20.86 1.51 6.65
C VAL A 200 20.51 2.08 8.02
N ARG A 201 21.41 2.86 8.59
CA ARG A 201 21.19 3.56 9.86
C ARG A 201 21.93 4.90 9.83
N ASP A 202 21.21 5.99 10.05
CA ASP A 202 21.76 7.37 10.05
C ASP A 202 22.64 7.67 8.83
N GLY A 203 22.16 7.28 7.62
CA GLY A 203 22.86 7.48 6.36
C GLY A 203 24.07 6.57 6.14
N ARG A 204 24.39 5.66 7.06
CA ARG A 204 25.44 4.65 6.92
C ARG A 204 24.87 3.34 6.46
N MET A 205 25.57 2.65 5.56
CA MET A 205 25.14 1.37 5.03
C MET A 205 26.14 0.28 5.39
N LYS A 206 25.61 -0.88 5.81
CA LYS A 206 26.39 -2.10 6.09
C LYS A 206 25.72 -3.29 5.44
N LYS A 207 26.42 -3.99 4.55
CA LYS A 207 25.96 -5.26 3.99
C LYS A 207 26.43 -6.41 4.89
N VAL A 208 25.50 -7.32 5.19
CA VAL A 208 25.72 -8.52 6.01
C VAL A 208 25.26 -9.74 5.22
N ASP A 209 26.09 -10.78 5.21
CA ASP A 209 25.71 -12.10 4.73
C ASP A 209 25.14 -12.93 5.90
N LEU A 210 23.79 -13.04 5.93
CA LEU A 210 23.11 -13.77 6.99
C LEU A 210 23.25 -15.29 6.87
N ALA A 211 23.68 -15.79 5.71
CA ALA A 211 23.90 -17.22 5.46
C ALA A 211 25.36 -17.67 5.67
N SER A 212 26.21 -16.80 6.19
CA SER A 212 27.65 -17.07 6.35
C SER A 212 27.98 -18.25 7.27
N THR A 213 27.03 -18.63 8.14
CA THR A 213 27.22 -19.74 9.11
C THR A 213 26.13 -20.81 8.91
N PRO A 214 26.43 -22.00 8.32
CA PRO A 214 25.45 -23.08 8.24
C PRO A 214 24.95 -23.53 9.64
N PRO A 215 23.69 -23.95 9.79
CA PRO A 215 22.68 -24.20 8.74
C PRO A 215 21.89 -22.98 8.27
N LEU A 216 22.30 -21.76 8.66
CA LEU A 216 21.59 -20.53 8.33
C LEU A 216 21.46 -20.33 6.81
N ARG A 217 20.33 -19.82 6.39
CA ARG A 217 20.03 -19.38 5.02
C ARG A 217 19.86 -17.87 4.97
N GLN A 218 19.71 -17.30 3.79
CA GLN A 218 19.40 -15.87 3.65
C GLN A 218 18.05 -15.57 4.27
N GLY A 219 18.00 -14.53 5.11
CA GLY A 219 16.77 -14.05 5.71
C GLY A 219 15.88 -13.34 4.70
N VAL A 220 14.59 -13.66 4.74
CA VAL A 220 13.53 -13.01 3.97
C VAL A 220 12.44 -12.51 4.92
N TYR A 221 11.49 -11.73 4.40
CA TYR A 221 10.39 -11.14 5.19
C TYR A 221 10.86 -10.47 6.50
N PRO A 222 11.85 -9.57 6.41
CA PRO A 222 12.40 -8.91 7.58
C PRO A 222 11.33 -8.07 8.29
N MET A 223 11.40 -8.07 9.60
CA MET A 223 10.63 -7.14 10.42
C MET A 223 11.52 -6.58 11.53
N TRP A 224 11.74 -5.27 11.48
CA TRP A 224 12.54 -4.60 12.48
C TRP A 224 11.78 -4.46 13.81
N ASN A 225 12.39 -4.88 14.91
CA ASN A 225 11.81 -4.62 16.22
C ASN A 225 11.76 -3.09 16.45
N PRO A 226 10.63 -2.50 16.82
CA PRO A 226 10.49 -1.05 16.98
C PRO A 226 11.51 -0.44 17.95
N ARG A 227 11.98 -1.20 18.94
CA ARG A 227 13.01 -0.77 19.89
C ARG A 227 14.43 -0.75 19.33
N GLY A 228 14.62 -1.22 18.09
CA GLY A 228 15.85 -1.06 17.32
C GLY A 228 16.71 -2.31 17.23
N ARG A 229 17.39 -2.75 18.20
CA ARG A 229 18.46 -3.75 18.18
C ARG A 229 18.22 -5.01 17.35
N TYR A 230 17.01 -5.55 17.36
CA TYR A 230 16.69 -6.84 16.75
C TYR A 230 15.92 -6.72 15.44
N VAL A 231 16.17 -7.65 14.51
CA VAL A 231 15.37 -7.85 13.31
C VAL A 231 14.98 -9.32 13.22
N ALA A 232 13.68 -9.58 13.15
CA ALA A 232 13.18 -10.92 12.87
C ALA A 232 13.15 -11.18 11.37
N PHE A 233 13.49 -12.38 10.96
CA PHE A 233 13.43 -12.89 9.61
C PHE A 233 12.77 -14.24 9.59
N SER A 234 12.28 -14.65 8.45
CA SER A 234 12.17 -16.08 8.16
C SER A 234 13.19 -16.49 7.10
N THR A 235 13.49 -17.78 7.06
CA THR A 235 14.36 -18.37 6.04
C THR A 235 13.53 -19.34 5.23
N ASN A 236 13.12 -18.95 4.03
CA ASN A 236 12.20 -19.72 3.21
C ASN A 236 12.92 -20.34 2.01
N ASP A 237 12.70 -21.64 1.80
CA ASP A 237 13.02 -22.31 0.54
C ASP A 237 11.76 -22.27 -0.34
N THR A 238 11.68 -21.24 -1.15
CA THR A 238 10.48 -20.90 -1.92
C THR A 238 10.59 -21.36 -3.37
N ALA A 239 9.56 -22.00 -3.88
CA ALA A 239 9.42 -22.38 -5.27
C ALA A 239 8.19 -21.75 -5.92
N GLN A 240 8.17 -21.71 -7.26
CA GLN A 240 7.04 -21.21 -8.04
C GLN A 240 6.60 -22.26 -9.05
N SER A 241 5.30 -22.42 -9.21
CA SER A 241 4.68 -23.16 -10.30
C SER A 241 3.89 -22.21 -11.19
N PHE A 242 3.96 -22.44 -12.51
CA PHE A 242 3.29 -21.62 -13.50
C PHE A 242 2.20 -22.44 -14.18
N PHE A 243 0.99 -21.90 -14.27
CA PHE A 243 -0.17 -22.54 -14.85
C PHE A 243 -0.62 -21.82 -16.12
N GLY A 244 -0.61 -22.50 -17.27
CA GLY A 244 -0.99 -21.97 -18.57
C GLY A 244 -2.50 -21.89 -18.82
N GLY A 245 -3.32 -22.05 -17.82
CA GLY A 245 -4.79 -22.09 -17.91
C GLY A 245 -5.43 -21.22 -16.82
N HIS A 246 -6.59 -21.42 -16.47
CA HIS A 246 -7.59 -20.68 -15.73
C HIS A 246 -7.17 -20.06 -14.39
N GLY A 247 -7.55 -18.81 -14.19
CA GLY A 247 -7.70 -18.13 -12.90
C GLY A 247 -6.38 -17.72 -12.25
N GLN A 248 -5.65 -18.66 -11.70
CA GLN A 248 -4.40 -18.42 -10.95
C GLN A 248 -3.17 -18.81 -11.78
N PRO A 249 -2.47 -17.84 -12.40
CA PRO A 249 -1.35 -18.14 -13.30
C PRO A 249 -0.07 -18.57 -12.58
N VAL A 250 0.09 -18.22 -11.32
CA VAL A 250 1.29 -18.48 -10.52
C VAL A 250 0.91 -18.96 -9.14
N GLU A 251 1.54 -20.02 -8.68
CA GLU A 251 1.53 -20.45 -7.29
C GLU A 251 2.93 -20.30 -6.69
N VAL A 252 3.02 -19.67 -5.52
CA VAL A 252 4.26 -19.53 -4.76
C VAL A 252 4.10 -20.32 -3.46
N TYR A 253 5.00 -21.26 -3.22
CA TYR A 253 4.93 -22.12 -2.04
C TYR A 253 6.29 -22.34 -1.42
N ASP A 254 6.32 -22.57 -0.12
CA ASP A 254 7.51 -22.95 0.61
C ASP A 254 7.71 -24.45 0.62
N GLN A 255 8.97 -24.89 0.57
CA GLN A 255 9.39 -26.26 0.79
C GLN A 255 9.91 -26.43 2.23
N SER A 256 10.38 -25.37 2.83
CA SER A 256 10.73 -25.25 4.24
C SER A 256 10.79 -23.78 4.64
N SER A 257 10.53 -23.47 5.89
CA SER A 257 10.73 -22.13 6.44
C SER A 257 10.92 -22.18 7.96
N ASP A 258 11.78 -21.30 8.47
CA ASP A 258 12.11 -21.18 9.88
C ASP A 258 12.22 -19.73 10.30
N LEU A 259 12.05 -19.42 11.59
CA LEU A 259 12.26 -18.08 12.16
C LEU A 259 13.69 -17.93 12.67
N MET A 260 14.23 -16.73 12.50
CA MET A 260 15.50 -16.33 13.10
C MET A 260 15.48 -14.85 13.46
N ILE A 261 16.24 -14.48 14.49
CA ILE A 261 16.34 -13.10 14.98
C ILE A 261 17.80 -12.66 14.88
N TYR A 262 18.05 -11.57 14.17
CA TYR A 262 19.37 -10.97 14.05
C TYR A 262 19.57 -9.85 15.06
N ASP A 263 20.61 -9.98 15.88
CA ASP A 263 21.08 -8.92 16.79
C ASP A 263 22.04 -8.00 16.03
N THR A 264 21.57 -6.80 15.71
CA THR A 264 22.36 -5.83 14.91
C THR A 264 23.56 -5.25 15.68
N GLU A 265 23.57 -5.31 17.01
CA GLU A 265 24.69 -4.83 17.84
C GLU A 265 25.81 -5.84 17.91
N THR A 266 25.48 -7.11 18.15
CA THR A 266 26.49 -8.17 18.26
C THR A 266 26.82 -8.85 16.95
N GLY A 267 25.96 -8.70 15.93
CA GLY A 267 26.06 -9.39 14.65
C GLY A 267 25.73 -10.88 14.73
N ARG A 268 25.07 -11.33 15.79
CA ARG A 268 24.72 -12.74 16.00
C ARG A 268 23.33 -13.04 15.49
N MET A 269 23.18 -14.22 14.92
CA MET A 269 21.88 -14.82 14.62
C MET A 269 21.43 -15.65 15.83
N LEU A 270 20.22 -15.38 16.29
CA LEU A 270 19.56 -16.09 17.37
C LEU A 270 18.50 -17.00 16.75
N THR A 271 18.51 -18.25 17.11
CA THR A 271 17.52 -19.25 16.70
C THR A 271 16.94 -19.93 17.93
N ASP A 272 15.72 -20.42 17.81
CA ASP A 272 15.04 -21.20 18.83
C ASP A 272 14.64 -22.53 18.20
N GLU A 273 15.01 -23.66 18.83
CA GLU A 273 14.78 -25.00 18.31
C GLU A 273 13.30 -25.32 18.04
N ARG A 274 12.39 -24.58 18.67
CA ARG A 274 10.94 -24.71 18.43
C ARG A 274 10.51 -24.12 17.07
N PHE A 275 11.25 -23.13 16.57
CA PHE A 275 10.91 -22.33 15.37
C PHE A 275 12.04 -22.35 14.32
N PHE A 276 13.05 -23.18 14.54
CA PHE A 276 14.15 -23.43 13.62
C PHE A 276 14.40 -24.95 13.56
N SER A 277 13.48 -25.66 12.91
CA SER A 277 13.47 -27.14 12.85
C SER A 277 12.60 -27.62 11.68
N ASP A 278 12.76 -28.89 11.31
CA ASP A 278 11.92 -29.52 10.26
C ASP A 278 10.51 -29.90 10.76
N ALA A 279 10.17 -29.61 12.02
CA ALA A 279 8.90 -30.04 12.61
C ALA A 279 7.71 -29.23 12.09
N ARG A 280 7.90 -27.96 11.86
CA ARG A 280 6.89 -27.03 11.32
C ARG A 280 7.57 -26.03 10.39
N TRP A 281 6.77 -25.26 9.66
CA TRP A 281 7.22 -24.15 8.82
C TRP A 281 6.79 -22.84 9.47
N GLU A 282 7.72 -21.94 9.78
CA GLU A 282 7.46 -20.64 10.36
C GLU A 282 7.87 -19.52 9.41
N THR A 283 6.98 -18.52 9.25
CA THR A 283 7.22 -17.42 8.33
C THR A 283 6.49 -16.12 8.73
N PHE A 284 6.76 -15.03 8.04
CA PHE A 284 6.13 -13.71 8.20
C PHE A 284 6.15 -13.18 9.64
N PRO A 285 7.32 -13.02 10.24
CA PRO A 285 7.40 -12.41 11.56
C PRO A 285 6.87 -10.99 11.57
N ALA A 286 6.22 -10.57 12.66
CA ALA A 286 5.77 -9.21 12.93
C ALA A 286 5.89 -8.89 14.42
N TRP A 287 6.26 -7.67 14.75
CA TRP A 287 6.39 -7.25 16.14
C TRP A 287 5.16 -6.49 16.64
N SER A 288 4.87 -6.60 17.94
CA SER A 288 4.04 -5.61 18.62
C SER A 288 4.72 -4.24 18.60
N PRO A 289 3.97 -3.12 18.70
CA PRO A 289 4.55 -1.77 18.68
C PRO A 289 5.53 -1.50 19.82
N ASP A 290 5.37 -2.18 20.98
CA ASP A 290 6.30 -2.12 22.09
C ASP A 290 7.51 -3.06 21.95
N GLY A 291 7.54 -3.89 20.89
CA GLY A 291 8.60 -4.83 20.59
C GLY A 291 8.72 -6.01 21.58
N ALA A 292 7.70 -6.25 22.40
CA ALA A 292 7.72 -7.29 23.43
C ALA A 292 7.02 -8.59 23.01
N THR A 293 6.35 -8.60 21.86
CA THR A 293 5.67 -9.79 21.31
C THR A 293 6.04 -9.98 19.84
N LEU A 294 6.38 -11.20 19.47
CA LEU A 294 6.57 -11.63 18.09
C LEU A 294 5.34 -12.41 17.64
N TYR A 295 4.72 -11.95 16.55
CA TYR A 295 3.66 -12.66 15.82
C TYR A 295 4.27 -13.32 14.60
N PHE A 296 3.77 -14.49 14.21
CA PHE A 296 4.26 -15.23 13.05
C PHE A 296 3.24 -16.27 12.58
N CYS A 297 3.41 -16.71 11.34
CA CYS A 297 2.59 -17.79 10.77
C CYS A 297 3.33 -19.12 10.88
N SER A 298 2.62 -20.22 11.19
CA SER A 298 3.21 -21.55 11.32
C SER A 298 2.31 -22.63 10.70
N ALA A 299 2.88 -23.57 9.96
CA ALA A 299 2.16 -24.65 9.30
C ALA A 299 2.82 -26.01 9.52
N GLU A 300 2.02 -27.09 9.38
CA GLU A 300 2.56 -28.43 9.26
C GLU A 300 3.21 -28.64 7.90
N PRO A 301 4.42 -29.25 7.82
CA PRO A 301 5.06 -29.57 6.56
C PRO A 301 4.20 -30.49 5.67
N ARG A 302 4.26 -30.27 4.36
CA ARG A 302 3.58 -31.07 3.34
C ARG A 302 4.53 -31.46 2.20
N SER A 303 4.16 -32.46 1.40
CA SER A 303 4.93 -32.87 0.23
C SER A 303 4.69 -31.91 -0.94
N MET A 304 5.64 -31.01 -1.20
CA MET A 304 5.53 -30.02 -2.26
C MET A 304 6.06 -30.50 -3.60
N PRO A 305 5.43 -30.12 -4.71
CA PRO A 305 4.23 -29.27 -4.87
C PRO A 305 2.91 -30.04 -4.81
N LEU A 306 2.90 -31.35 -4.53
CA LEU A 306 1.71 -32.21 -4.68
C LEU A 306 0.59 -31.82 -3.69
N ASP A 307 0.96 -31.52 -2.47
CA ASP A 307 0.03 -31.25 -1.37
C ASP A 307 -0.14 -29.73 -1.09
N ARG A 308 0.26 -28.85 -2.03
CA ARG A 308 0.23 -27.40 -1.83
C ARG A 308 -1.12 -26.85 -1.37
N GLU A 309 -2.22 -27.38 -1.93
CA GLU A 309 -3.59 -26.97 -1.60
C GLU A 309 -4.06 -27.45 -0.22
N SER A 310 -3.28 -28.28 0.47
CA SER A 310 -3.54 -28.73 1.83
C SER A 310 -2.75 -27.95 2.89
N VAL A 311 -1.85 -27.05 2.49
CA VAL A 311 -1.06 -26.23 3.42
C VAL A 311 -1.95 -25.18 4.06
N ARG A 312 -1.92 -25.14 5.38
CA ARG A 312 -2.70 -24.17 6.19
C ARG A 312 -1.78 -23.60 7.26
N TYR A 313 -1.64 -22.29 7.25
CA TYR A 313 -0.89 -21.57 8.26
C TYR A 313 -1.80 -21.07 9.37
N ASP A 314 -1.40 -21.36 10.59
CA ASP A 314 -1.93 -20.79 11.82
C ASP A 314 -1.29 -19.43 12.08
N LEU A 315 -1.90 -18.56 12.88
CA LEU A 315 -1.32 -17.33 13.38
C LEU A 315 -0.97 -17.50 14.88
N LEU A 316 0.30 -17.36 15.18
CA LEU A 316 0.85 -17.57 16.50
C LEU A 316 1.47 -16.29 17.07
N ARG A 317 1.65 -16.24 18.39
CA ARG A 317 2.46 -15.24 19.07
C ARG A 317 3.29 -15.83 20.20
N ALA A 318 4.44 -15.23 20.45
CA ALA A 318 5.31 -15.52 21.58
C ALA A 318 5.82 -14.22 22.20
N GLU A 319 5.98 -14.17 23.52
CA GLU A 319 6.65 -13.08 24.21
C GLU A 319 8.12 -13.02 23.79
N PHE A 320 8.69 -11.82 23.80
CA PHE A 320 10.10 -11.59 23.46
C PHE A 320 10.80 -10.82 24.57
N ASP A 321 11.84 -11.41 25.15
CA ASP A 321 12.70 -10.74 26.09
C ASP A 321 13.78 -9.92 25.35
N PHE A 322 13.59 -8.62 25.30
CA PHE A 322 14.52 -7.72 24.62
C PHE A 322 15.93 -7.69 25.26
N ALA A 323 16.08 -8.02 26.54
CA ALA A 323 17.37 -8.01 27.21
C ALA A 323 18.24 -9.18 26.77
N THR A 324 17.66 -10.36 26.65
CA THR A 324 18.34 -11.60 26.29
C THR A 324 18.25 -11.92 24.78
N GLY A 325 17.23 -11.40 24.08
CA GLY A 325 16.93 -11.76 22.70
C GLY A 325 16.24 -13.11 22.55
N ALA A 326 15.68 -13.65 23.64
CA ALA A 326 15.03 -14.96 23.68
C ALA A 326 13.49 -14.82 23.52
N LEU A 327 12.89 -15.83 22.88
CA LEU A 327 11.45 -16.02 22.88
C LEU A 327 10.99 -16.71 24.17
N GLY A 328 9.87 -16.27 24.71
CA GLY A 328 9.25 -16.86 25.90
C GLY A 328 8.81 -18.31 25.68
N GLU A 329 8.63 -19.05 26.76
CA GLU A 329 8.22 -20.46 26.67
C GLU A 329 6.81 -20.65 26.14
N ARG A 330 5.90 -19.70 26.44
CA ARG A 330 4.51 -19.76 26.01
C ARG A 330 4.36 -19.27 24.58
N VAL A 331 3.64 -20.06 23.79
CA VAL A 331 3.20 -19.72 22.44
C VAL A 331 1.69 -19.81 22.39
N ASP A 332 1.02 -18.71 22.07
CA ASP A 332 -0.43 -18.65 21.91
C ASP A 332 -0.80 -18.76 20.43
N THR A 333 -1.84 -19.55 20.14
CA THR A 333 -2.48 -19.60 18.82
C THR A 333 -3.61 -18.58 18.78
N LEU A 334 -3.51 -17.59 17.90
CA LEU A 334 -4.53 -16.57 17.71
C LEU A 334 -5.55 -16.98 16.62
N TYR A 335 -5.08 -17.66 15.59
CA TYR A 335 -5.91 -18.23 14.54
C TYR A 335 -5.49 -19.68 14.32
N ASP A 336 -6.39 -20.60 14.58
CA ASP A 336 -6.20 -22.04 14.33
C ASP A 336 -6.87 -22.40 13.02
N SER A 337 -6.08 -22.63 11.98
CA SER A 337 -6.54 -22.96 10.65
C SER A 337 -7.37 -24.25 10.54
N ARG A 338 -7.24 -25.17 11.50
CA ARG A 338 -8.01 -26.43 11.55
C ARG A 338 -9.46 -26.18 11.95
N THR A 339 -9.69 -25.18 12.83
CA THR A 339 -11.02 -24.86 13.33
C THR A 339 -11.69 -23.73 12.55
N ALA A 340 -10.93 -22.71 12.16
CA ALA A 340 -11.45 -21.55 11.44
C ALA A 340 -11.47 -21.75 9.91
N GLY A 341 -10.69 -22.71 9.39
CA GLY A 341 -10.49 -22.92 7.95
C GLY A 341 -9.50 -21.93 7.34
N GLY A 342 -9.10 -22.15 6.10
CA GLY A 342 -8.18 -21.28 5.38
C GLY A 342 -6.75 -21.29 5.89
N SER A 343 -5.96 -20.34 5.40
CA SER A 343 -4.54 -20.12 5.71
C SER A 343 -4.28 -18.64 5.90
N VAL A 344 -3.39 -18.26 6.81
CA VAL A 344 -3.11 -16.85 7.10
C VAL A 344 -1.67 -16.46 6.77
N SER A 345 -1.47 -15.18 6.40
CA SER A 345 -0.15 -14.65 6.04
C SER A 345 -0.06 -13.14 6.33
N PHE A 346 1.17 -12.60 6.33
CA PHE A 346 1.47 -11.18 6.46
C PHE A 346 0.86 -10.46 7.67
N PRO A 347 0.99 -10.98 8.91
CA PRO A 347 0.46 -10.26 10.08
C PRO A 347 1.10 -8.88 10.23
N ARG A 348 0.29 -7.88 10.62
CA ARG A 348 0.73 -6.51 10.93
C ARG A 348 -0.11 -5.94 12.06
N VAL A 349 0.53 -5.56 13.16
CA VAL A 349 -0.13 -4.94 14.31
C VAL A 349 -0.27 -3.43 14.07
N SER A 350 -1.42 -2.86 14.43
CA SER A 350 -1.62 -1.41 14.42
C SER A 350 -0.69 -0.69 15.41
N PRO A 351 -0.32 0.58 15.17
CA PRO A 351 0.64 1.30 16.03
C PRO A 351 0.22 1.45 17.49
N ASP A 352 -1.09 1.41 17.78
CA ASP A 352 -1.65 1.43 19.11
C ASP A 352 -1.66 0.04 19.80
N GLY A 353 -1.30 -1.02 19.07
CA GLY A 353 -1.26 -2.38 19.55
C GLY A 353 -2.63 -3.07 19.65
N ARG A 354 -3.71 -2.41 19.22
CA ARG A 354 -5.06 -2.94 19.38
C ARG A 354 -5.47 -3.92 18.29
N TYR A 355 -5.14 -3.63 17.04
CA TYR A 355 -5.59 -4.42 15.89
C TYR A 355 -4.45 -5.21 15.25
N LEU A 356 -4.74 -6.43 14.86
CA LEU A 356 -3.85 -7.28 14.07
C LEU A 356 -4.51 -7.56 12.73
N MET A 357 -3.97 -6.99 11.65
CA MET A 357 -4.40 -7.25 10.28
C MET A 357 -3.54 -8.36 9.67
N TYR A 358 -4.16 -9.26 8.92
CA TYR A 358 -3.51 -10.35 8.20
C TYR A 358 -4.27 -10.66 6.92
N THR A 359 -3.63 -11.36 5.98
CA THR A 359 -4.30 -11.88 4.78
C THR A 359 -4.79 -13.30 5.07
N ARG A 360 -6.03 -13.62 4.73
CA ARG A 360 -6.64 -14.94 4.81
C ARG A 360 -6.94 -15.44 3.40
N ALA A 361 -6.55 -16.66 3.06
CA ALA A 361 -6.83 -17.35 1.82
C ALA A 361 -7.27 -18.79 2.08
N ASP A 362 -7.71 -19.51 1.06
CA ASP A 362 -8.14 -20.90 1.23
C ASP A 362 -6.98 -21.80 1.64
N TYR A 363 -5.77 -21.56 1.14
CA TYR A 363 -4.57 -22.32 1.43
C TYR A 363 -3.28 -21.55 1.12
N GLY A 364 -2.14 -22.12 1.45
CA GLY A 364 -0.83 -21.69 0.99
C GLY A 364 -0.17 -20.62 1.84
N THR A 365 1.02 -20.21 1.40
CA THR A 365 1.90 -19.24 2.08
C THR A 365 1.76 -17.84 1.53
N PHE A 366 1.73 -17.71 0.20
CA PHE A 366 1.88 -16.42 -0.50
C PHE A 366 0.70 -16.14 -1.43
N PRO A 367 -0.46 -15.76 -0.85
CA PRO A 367 -1.74 -15.76 -1.55
C PRO A 367 -1.97 -14.57 -2.48
N VAL A 368 -0.92 -13.87 -2.92
CA VAL A 368 -1.03 -12.67 -3.77
C VAL A 368 -1.67 -12.92 -5.14
N TRP A 369 -1.80 -14.19 -5.53
CA TRP A 369 -2.45 -14.63 -6.76
C TRP A 369 -3.78 -15.37 -6.52
N HIS A 370 -4.18 -15.53 -5.28
CA HIS A 370 -5.41 -16.19 -4.89
C HIS A 370 -6.54 -15.16 -4.90
N ALA A 371 -7.50 -15.27 -5.83
CA ALA A 371 -8.59 -14.29 -5.96
C ALA A 371 -9.42 -14.17 -4.67
N GLU A 372 -9.54 -15.28 -3.92
CA GLU A 372 -10.26 -15.36 -2.64
C GLU A 372 -9.45 -14.84 -1.44
N ALA A 373 -8.25 -14.28 -1.67
CA ALA A 373 -7.42 -13.77 -0.58
C ALA A 373 -7.92 -12.42 -0.11
N ASP A 374 -8.41 -12.36 1.12
CA ASP A 374 -8.99 -11.21 1.78
C ASP A 374 -8.13 -10.69 2.93
N LEU A 375 -8.25 -9.41 3.21
CA LEU A 375 -7.76 -8.82 4.47
C LEU A 375 -8.73 -9.15 5.60
N ALA A 376 -8.19 -9.63 6.70
CA ALA A 376 -8.92 -9.88 7.95
C ALA A 376 -8.26 -9.12 9.09
N VAL A 377 -9.05 -8.73 10.08
CA VAL A 377 -8.59 -7.94 11.22
C VAL A 377 -9.14 -8.54 12.52
N MET A 378 -8.25 -8.67 13.49
CA MET A 378 -8.57 -9.13 14.85
C MET A 378 -8.36 -7.99 15.85
N ASP A 379 -9.30 -7.76 16.76
CA ASP A 379 -9.08 -6.95 17.95
C ASP A 379 -8.28 -7.79 18.98
N LEU A 380 -7.07 -7.35 19.28
CA LEU A 380 -6.16 -8.07 20.19
C LEU A 380 -6.59 -7.97 21.68
N CYS A 381 -7.55 -7.11 22.01
CA CYS A 381 -8.05 -6.98 23.37
C CYS A 381 -8.92 -8.17 23.79
N ASP A 382 -9.73 -8.69 22.86
CA ASP A 382 -10.69 -9.76 23.14
C ASP A 382 -10.65 -10.92 22.14
N GLY A 383 -9.85 -10.80 21.06
CA GLY A 383 -9.72 -11.79 20.01
C GLY A 383 -10.88 -11.81 19.00
N SER A 384 -11.77 -10.82 19.05
CA SER A 384 -12.91 -10.75 18.12
C SER A 384 -12.46 -10.33 16.70
N GLU A 385 -13.20 -10.81 15.68
CA GLU A 385 -13.01 -10.36 14.30
C GLU A 385 -13.64 -8.97 14.12
N VAL A 386 -12.90 -8.07 13.49
CA VAL A 386 -13.35 -6.72 13.10
C VAL A 386 -13.80 -6.76 11.65
N ASP A 387 -14.91 -6.10 11.33
CA ASP A 387 -15.41 -6.04 9.96
C ASP A 387 -14.44 -5.27 9.04
N ALA A 388 -13.75 -6.01 8.19
CA ALA A 388 -12.85 -5.50 7.16
C ALA A 388 -13.42 -5.65 5.73
N SER A 389 -14.69 -6.01 5.57
CA SER A 389 -15.34 -6.29 4.27
C SER A 389 -15.25 -5.12 3.30
N ALA A 390 -15.23 -3.88 3.81
CA ALA A 390 -15.04 -2.69 2.97
C ALA A 390 -13.70 -2.66 2.22
N LEU A 391 -12.67 -3.34 2.73
CA LEU A 391 -11.35 -3.39 2.11
C LEU A 391 -11.27 -4.39 0.97
N ASN A 392 -12.09 -5.42 0.98
CA ASN A 392 -12.02 -6.60 0.14
C ASN A 392 -12.79 -6.46 -1.17
N SER A 393 -12.50 -7.32 -2.14
CA SER A 393 -13.11 -7.36 -3.47
C SER A 393 -13.21 -8.81 -3.98
N ASP A 394 -13.63 -9.01 -5.23
CA ASP A 394 -13.65 -10.34 -5.88
C ASP A 394 -12.25 -10.79 -6.35
N GLU A 395 -11.20 -10.04 -6.03
CA GLU A 395 -9.81 -10.32 -6.40
C GLU A 395 -8.89 -10.20 -5.17
N ALA A 396 -7.66 -10.67 -5.29
CA ALA A 396 -6.72 -10.77 -4.17
C ALA A 396 -6.37 -9.43 -3.51
N GLU A 397 -6.50 -9.36 -2.20
CA GLU A 397 -5.97 -8.34 -1.31
C GLU A 397 -4.83 -8.90 -0.45
N SER A 398 -3.71 -8.19 -0.40
CA SER A 398 -2.52 -8.66 0.34
C SER A 398 -1.53 -7.54 0.65
N CYS A 399 -0.41 -7.88 1.30
CA CYS A 399 0.73 -6.99 1.51
C CYS A 399 0.30 -5.61 2.04
N HIS A 400 -0.33 -5.60 3.19
CA HIS A 400 -0.86 -4.42 3.84
C HIS A 400 0.10 -3.80 4.87
N ALA A 401 -0.11 -2.53 5.18
CA ALA A 401 0.58 -1.82 6.26
C ALA A 401 -0.32 -0.75 6.89
N TRP A 402 -0.11 -0.49 8.18
CA TRP A 402 -0.71 0.62 8.91
C TRP A 402 0.14 1.87 8.76
N SER A 403 -0.50 3.05 8.67
CA SER A 403 0.18 4.33 8.83
C SER A 403 0.69 4.51 10.27
N SER A 404 1.63 5.41 10.47
CA SER A 404 2.20 5.67 11.81
C SER A 404 1.17 6.20 12.82
N SER A 405 0.09 6.81 12.33
CA SER A 405 -1.04 7.25 13.16
C SER A 405 -2.07 6.15 13.46
N GLY A 406 -2.02 5.01 12.73
CA GLY A 406 -3.05 3.98 12.79
C GLY A 406 -4.40 4.40 12.18
N ARG A 407 -4.47 5.58 11.52
CA ARG A 407 -5.69 6.14 10.91
C ARG A 407 -5.82 5.84 9.43
N TRP A 408 -4.79 5.26 8.84
CA TRP A 408 -4.75 4.88 7.43
C TRP A 408 -4.15 3.50 7.29
N VAL A 409 -4.64 2.78 6.29
CA VAL A 409 -4.02 1.53 5.83
C VAL A 409 -3.73 1.64 4.35
N VAL A 410 -2.68 0.95 3.92
CA VAL A 410 -2.37 0.71 2.51
C VAL A 410 -2.31 -0.79 2.28
N PHE A 411 -2.74 -1.23 1.13
CA PHE A 411 -2.66 -2.63 0.74
C PHE A 411 -2.55 -2.79 -0.78
N ALA A 412 -2.04 -3.93 -1.20
CA ALA A 412 -1.94 -4.31 -2.60
C ALA A 412 -3.19 -5.11 -3.00
N SER A 413 -3.85 -4.70 -4.08
CA SER A 413 -5.07 -5.35 -4.59
C SER A 413 -4.97 -5.61 -6.10
N ARG A 414 -5.56 -6.71 -6.56
CA ARG A 414 -5.69 -7.06 -7.98
C ARG A 414 -7.04 -6.69 -8.58
N ARG A 415 -7.92 -6.00 -7.86
CA ARG A 415 -9.31 -5.65 -8.25
C ARG A 415 -9.45 -4.91 -9.58
N GLU A 416 -8.39 -4.34 -10.13
CA GLU A 416 -8.43 -3.64 -11.42
C GLU A 416 -8.53 -4.59 -12.63
N ASP A 417 -7.72 -5.67 -12.61
CA ASP A 417 -7.56 -6.53 -13.78
C ASP A 417 -7.20 -8.00 -13.46
N GLY A 418 -7.16 -8.38 -12.19
CA GLY A 418 -6.76 -9.72 -11.72
C GLY A 418 -5.27 -10.06 -11.96
N ARG A 419 -4.47 -9.14 -12.51
CA ARG A 419 -3.09 -9.41 -12.97
C ARG A 419 -2.03 -8.61 -12.23
N TYR A 420 -2.23 -7.29 -12.13
CA TYR A 420 -1.28 -6.40 -11.51
C TYR A 420 -1.80 -5.93 -10.16
N THR A 421 -1.00 -6.07 -9.12
CA THR A 421 -1.34 -5.44 -7.85
C THR A 421 -1.19 -3.92 -7.96
N ARG A 422 -2.20 -3.20 -7.45
CA ARG A 422 -2.23 -1.75 -7.30
C ARG A 422 -2.37 -1.39 -5.84
N LEU A 423 -1.87 -0.23 -5.44
CA LEU A 423 -1.98 0.22 -4.07
C LEU A 423 -3.29 0.95 -3.84
N TYR A 424 -4.01 0.52 -2.82
CA TYR A 424 -5.21 1.15 -2.31
C TYR A 424 -4.96 1.68 -0.91
N LEU A 425 -5.56 2.82 -0.63
CA LEU A 425 -5.54 3.47 0.68
C LEU A 425 -6.95 3.45 1.26
N ALA A 426 -7.08 3.27 2.56
CA ALA A 426 -8.36 3.39 3.25
C ALA A 426 -8.18 4.07 4.61
N SER A 427 -9.20 4.81 5.03
CA SER A 427 -9.26 5.41 6.36
C SER A 427 -9.63 4.35 7.40
N VAL A 428 -9.17 4.58 8.64
CA VAL A 428 -9.55 3.81 9.82
C VAL A 428 -10.09 4.76 10.88
N SER A 429 -11.33 4.53 11.31
CA SER A 429 -11.93 5.33 12.39
C SER A 429 -11.27 5.04 13.74
N PRO A 430 -11.47 5.88 14.76
CA PRO A 430 -11.04 5.59 16.13
C PRO A 430 -11.59 4.26 16.70
N ASP A 431 -12.75 3.84 16.22
CA ASP A 431 -13.43 2.62 16.65
C ASP A 431 -13.07 1.39 15.81
N GLY A 432 -12.16 1.54 14.81
CA GLY A 432 -11.67 0.46 13.97
C GLY A 432 -12.49 0.20 12.70
N GLU A 433 -13.42 1.09 12.34
CA GLU A 433 -14.19 0.97 11.09
C GLU A 433 -13.34 1.40 9.90
N PHE A 434 -13.41 0.62 8.82
CA PHE A 434 -12.69 0.90 7.57
C PHE A 434 -13.55 1.67 6.58
N GLY A 435 -13.01 2.76 6.04
CA GLY A 435 -13.64 3.50 4.97
C GLY A 435 -13.46 2.84 3.60
N LYS A 436 -14.22 3.31 2.60
CA LYS A 436 -14.10 2.87 1.21
C LYS A 436 -12.66 3.04 0.72
N PRO A 437 -12.01 1.99 0.21
CA PRO A 437 -10.68 2.09 -0.36
C PRO A 437 -10.65 2.96 -1.63
N PHE A 438 -9.55 3.66 -1.83
CA PHE A 438 -9.31 4.41 -3.04
C PHE A 438 -7.92 4.13 -3.62
N LEU A 439 -7.84 4.07 -4.94
CA LEU A 439 -6.59 3.84 -5.66
C LEU A 439 -5.59 4.97 -5.36
N LEU A 440 -4.33 4.62 -5.10
CA LEU A 440 -3.25 5.59 -4.89
C LEU A 440 -3.26 6.66 -6.00
N PRO A 441 -3.45 7.96 -5.66
CA PRO A 441 -3.60 9.02 -6.65
C PRO A 441 -2.40 9.13 -7.58
N GLN A 442 -2.63 9.27 -8.86
CA GLN A 442 -1.62 9.42 -9.89
C GLN A 442 -1.80 10.77 -10.62
N ARG A 443 -0.68 11.36 -11.10
CA ARG A 443 -0.76 12.58 -11.93
C ARG A 443 -1.61 12.32 -13.17
N ASN A 444 -1.36 11.22 -13.87
CA ASN A 444 -2.20 10.75 -14.97
C ASN A 444 -3.06 9.58 -14.47
N PRO A 445 -4.39 9.68 -14.49
CA PRO A 445 -5.28 8.59 -14.10
C PRO A 445 -5.02 7.25 -14.80
N ASP A 446 -4.51 7.29 -16.05
CA ASP A 446 -4.16 6.09 -16.82
C ASP A 446 -2.78 5.51 -16.49
N GLN A 447 -2.02 6.08 -15.56
CA GLN A 447 -0.63 5.65 -15.31
C GLN A 447 -0.53 4.15 -15.02
N ASN A 448 -1.48 3.60 -14.28
CA ASN A 448 -1.50 2.17 -13.95
C ASN A 448 -1.78 1.26 -15.17
N ALA A 449 -2.50 1.75 -16.18
CA ALA A 449 -2.71 1.00 -17.43
C ALA A 449 -1.41 0.84 -18.26
N TRP A 450 -0.47 1.75 -18.09
CA TRP A 450 0.84 1.72 -18.79
C TRP A 450 1.96 1.10 -17.94
N ARG A 451 1.76 1.03 -16.62
CA ARG A 451 2.74 0.46 -15.70
C ARG A 451 2.59 -1.06 -15.66
N LEU A 452 3.38 -1.75 -16.49
CA LEU A 452 3.42 -3.21 -16.57
C LEU A 452 4.22 -3.82 -15.40
N LYS A 453 4.01 -3.32 -14.19
CA LYS A 453 4.64 -3.79 -12.94
C LYS A 453 3.61 -3.80 -11.83
N SER A 454 3.74 -4.80 -10.96
CA SER A 454 2.98 -4.91 -9.71
C SER A 454 3.67 -4.13 -8.61
N TYR A 455 2.88 -3.49 -7.76
CA TYR A 455 3.31 -2.97 -6.47
C TYR A 455 3.30 -4.09 -5.43
N ASN A 456 4.29 -4.10 -4.55
CA ASN A 456 4.38 -5.16 -3.55
C ASN A 456 4.99 -4.62 -2.24
N VAL A 457 4.54 -5.18 -1.11
CA VAL A 457 5.01 -4.85 0.24
C VAL A 457 5.09 -3.33 0.46
N PRO A 458 3.95 -2.60 0.44
CA PRO A 458 3.98 -1.19 0.77
C PRO A 458 4.27 -0.97 2.26
N GLU A 459 5.08 0.05 2.58
CA GLU A 459 5.32 0.51 3.95
C GLU A 459 5.24 2.03 4.02
N PHE A 460 4.54 2.57 5.01
CA PHE A 460 4.54 4.00 5.27
C PHE A 460 5.86 4.45 5.90
N VAL A 461 6.28 5.67 5.55
CA VAL A 461 7.52 6.28 6.07
C VAL A 461 7.24 7.76 6.37
N ARG A 462 7.67 8.23 7.54
CA ARG A 462 7.40 9.60 8.03
C ARG A 462 8.12 10.70 7.25
N GLY A 463 9.09 10.37 6.39
CA GLY A 463 9.84 11.34 5.62
C GLY A 463 10.61 10.75 4.45
N GLU A 464 11.40 11.58 3.78
CA GLU A 464 12.18 11.18 2.62
C GLU A 464 13.35 10.26 2.99
N VAL A 465 13.39 9.08 2.38
CA VAL A 465 14.52 8.14 2.50
C VAL A 465 15.66 8.57 1.58
N ARG A 466 16.87 8.65 2.11
CA ARG A 466 18.06 9.07 1.34
C ARG A 466 19.12 7.99 1.37
N LEU A 467 19.35 7.35 0.23
CA LEU A 467 20.41 6.37 0.04
C LEU A 467 21.53 6.95 -0.84
N PRO A 468 22.77 7.09 -0.33
CA PRO A 468 23.91 7.56 -1.12
C PRO A 468 24.25 6.55 -2.23
N ARG A 469 23.85 6.83 -3.48
CA ARG A 469 24.00 5.91 -4.62
C ARG A 469 25.43 5.42 -4.86
N GLY A 470 26.43 6.26 -4.60
CA GLY A 470 27.83 5.90 -4.75
C GLY A 470 28.28 4.82 -3.77
N GLU A 471 27.90 4.96 -2.50
CA GLU A 471 28.18 3.99 -1.44
C GLU A 471 27.40 2.70 -1.67
N LEU A 472 26.13 2.81 -2.06
CA LEU A 472 25.28 1.67 -2.39
C LEU A 472 25.92 0.76 -3.44
N LYS A 473 26.41 1.33 -4.56
CA LYS A 473 27.09 0.56 -5.61
C LYS A 473 28.40 -0.06 -5.13
N ALA A 474 29.09 0.55 -4.17
CA ALA A 474 30.35 0.03 -3.63
C ALA A 474 30.14 -1.23 -2.78
N LEU A 475 28.97 -1.39 -2.14
CA LEU A 475 28.64 -2.57 -1.34
C LEU A 475 28.50 -3.87 -2.16
N PHE A 476 28.26 -3.77 -3.47
CA PHE A 476 28.01 -4.90 -4.36
C PHE A 476 29.15 -5.18 -5.34
N LYS A 477 30.25 -4.46 -5.24
CA LYS A 477 31.51 -4.74 -5.94
C LYS A 477 32.32 -5.80 -5.20
#